data_649463cdf8137e332c0bb6f41c22f0c4
#
_entry.id   649463cdf8137e332c0bb6f41c22f0c4
#
_cell.length_a   1.000
_cell.length_b   1.000
_cell.length_c   1.000
_cell.angle_alpha   90.00
_cell.angle_beta   90.00
_cell.angle_gamma   90.00
#
_symmetry.space_group_name_H-M   'P 1'
#
loop_
_entity.id
_entity.type
_entity.pdbx_description
1 polymer ?
#
loop_
_entity_poly.entity_id
_entity_poly.type
_entity_poly.pdbx_seq_one_letter_code
_entity_poly.pdbx_strand_id
1 'polypeptide(L)'
;SSAASDVYKRQGFYDLFDINEDEKKIAYKITTDGVKHRIEMLAQFREEEVPESYLNKIQGLSYWKEDGESERIRNISKMKLELWDNGQKLLKTAIYDGQVRFIRPNDMGSNKKEKKVVYISPIRHAEGLLYLNAVLEKPELYEQMLSVLKDYDEDIISINYDNVNVTGRGVYKILSKSHKKALPLNVYGDGMKKAVLLMSAVIAAEDGVLLIDEFETAIHTSAMKNTFQWILETCKKLNVQVFVTSHSKEAIDKLLKCSEKCLDDMALYTLYKKENMTAVRRMNGRKAIEAQDNMGLELR
;
A
#
# COMPACT_ATOMS: atom_id res chain seq x y z
N SER A 1 -8.99 -18.11 5.57
CA SER A 1 -8.38 -16.98 4.81
C SER A 1 -9.39 -15.95 4.30
N SER A 2 -10.68 -16.30 4.11
CA SER A 2 -11.71 -15.33 3.69
C SER A 2 -12.12 -14.37 4.82
N ALA A 3 -12.09 -14.81 6.07
CA ALA A 3 -12.53 -14.01 7.21
C ALA A 3 -11.65 -12.77 7.48
N ALA A 4 -10.32 -12.87 7.30
CA ALA A 4 -9.42 -11.74 7.48
C ALA A 4 -9.62 -10.65 6.40
N SER A 5 -9.86 -11.05 5.15
CA SER A 5 -10.20 -10.15 4.04
C SER A 5 -11.49 -9.37 4.31
N ASP A 6 -12.48 -9.99 4.96
CA ASP A 6 -13.75 -9.36 5.28
C ASP A 6 -13.66 -8.38 6.46
N VAL A 7 -12.73 -8.62 7.40
CA VAL A 7 -12.48 -7.69 8.51
C VAL A 7 -11.88 -6.38 8.01
N TYR A 8 -10.87 -6.44 7.14
CA TYR A 8 -10.26 -5.23 6.56
C TYR A 8 -11.21 -4.45 5.63
N LYS A 9 -12.14 -5.14 4.97
CA LYS A 9 -13.18 -4.49 4.14
C LYS A 9 -14.29 -3.82 4.96
N ARG A 10 -14.43 -4.16 6.25
CA ARG A 10 -15.47 -3.66 7.15
C ARG A 10 -14.99 -2.61 8.15
N GLN A 11 -13.69 -2.25 8.13
CA GLN A 11 -13.23 -1.12 8.92
C GLN A 11 -13.87 0.15 8.38
N GLY A 12 -14.82 0.66 9.12
CA GLY A 12 -15.55 1.88 8.78
C GLY A 12 -14.66 3.12 8.94
N PHE A 13 -15.05 4.23 8.35
CA PHE A 13 -14.35 5.52 8.49
C PHE A 13 -14.16 5.95 9.94
N TYR A 14 -15.02 5.50 10.84
CA TYR A 14 -14.96 5.81 12.28
C TYR A 14 -13.66 5.32 12.92
N ASP A 15 -13.11 4.20 12.45
CA ASP A 15 -11.88 3.60 13.00
C ASP A 15 -10.62 4.41 12.70
N LEU A 16 -10.71 5.39 11.79
CA LEU A 16 -9.62 6.32 11.49
C LEU A 16 -9.41 7.39 12.56
N PHE A 17 -10.41 7.63 13.40
CA PHE A 17 -10.42 8.71 14.40
C PHE A 17 -10.57 8.13 15.81
N ASP A 18 -10.07 8.87 16.81
CA ASP A 18 -10.27 8.47 18.19
C ASP A 18 -11.77 8.45 18.51
N ILE A 19 -12.25 7.27 18.98
CA ILE A 19 -13.66 7.06 19.29
C ILE A 19 -14.12 7.86 20.51
N ASN A 20 -13.18 8.23 21.39
CA ASN A 20 -13.45 8.97 22.62
C ASN A 20 -13.51 10.49 22.42
N GLU A 21 -13.09 10.99 21.27
CA GLU A 21 -13.09 12.42 20.95
C GLU A 21 -14.39 12.80 20.23
N ASP A 22 -15.06 13.86 20.68
CA ASP A 22 -16.26 14.38 20.02
C ASP A 22 -15.92 14.99 18.65
N GLU A 23 -14.81 15.71 18.58
CA GLU A 23 -14.30 16.29 17.33
C GLU A 23 -13.44 15.28 16.59
N LYS A 24 -13.87 14.82 15.42
CA LYS A 24 -13.15 13.89 14.58
C LYS A 24 -12.05 14.64 13.80
N LYS A 25 -10.90 14.79 14.45
CA LYS A 25 -9.78 15.57 13.95
C LYS A 25 -8.48 14.77 14.00
N ILE A 26 -7.71 14.87 12.92
CA ILE A 26 -6.32 14.39 12.88
C ILE A 26 -5.45 15.56 12.49
N ALA A 27 -4.36 15.82 13.23
CA ALA A 27 -3.45 16.91 12.95
C ALA A 27 -2.02 16.40 12.84
N TYR A 28 -1.32 16.88 11.81
CA TYR A 28 0.08 16.57 11.55
C TYR A 28 0.90 17.87 11.52
N LYS A 29 2.13 17.80 12.03
CA LYS A 29 3.15 18.83 11.81
C LYS A 29 4.22 18.24 10.89
N ILE A 30 4.39 18.83 9.73
CA ILE A 30 5.33 18.38 8.71
C ILE A 30 6.28 19.53 8.41
N THR A 31 7.55 19.21 8.17
CA THR A 31 8.51 20.20 7.65
C THR A 31 8.99 19.70 6.28
N THR A 32 8.75 20.48 5.23
CA THR A 32 9.16 20.15 3.87
C THR A 32 9.97 21.31 3.33
N ASP A 33 11.19 21.03 2.86
CA ASP A 33 12.11 22.05 2.32
C ASP A 33 12.31 23.27 3.25
N GLY A 34 12.38 23.00 4.58
CA GLY A 34 12.53 24.02 5.62
C GLY A 34 11.22 24.74 6.00
N VAL A 35 10.14 24.54 5.29
CA VAL A 35 8.83 25.13 5.57
C VAL A 35 8.03 24.23 6.51
N LYS A 36 7.50 24.80 7.59
CA LYS A 36 6.65 24.09 8.55
C LYS A 36 5.20 24.16 8.11
N HIS A 37 4.57 23.00 8.01
CA HIS A 37 3.16 22.84 7.70
C HIS A 37 2.42 22.25 8.89
N ARG A 38 1.24 22.76 9.18
CA ARG A 38 0.27 22.16 10.10
C ARG A 38 -0.92 21.69 9.27
N ILE A 39 -0.93 20.42 8.96
CA ILE A 39 -2.02 19.79 8.21
C ILE A 39 -3.08 19.30 9.20
N GLU A 40 -4.30 19.76 9.01
CA GLU A 40 -5.45 19.34 9.82
C GLU A 40 -6.49 18.70 8.94
N MET A 41 -6.91 17.51 9.33
CA MET A 41 -7.96 16.74 8.68
C MET A 41 -9.16 16.69 9.62
N LEU A 42 -10.26 17.29 9.19
CA LEU A 42 -11.53 17.34 9.92
C LEU A 42 -12.53 16.45 9.23
N ALA A 43 -13.20 15.58 9.98
CA ALA A 43 -14.20 14.68 9.45
C ALA A 43 -15.56 14.88 10.12
N GLN A 44 -16.61 14.83 9.31
CA GLN A 44 -18.01 14.78 9.74
C GLN A 44 -18.69 13.58 9.12
N PHE A 45 -19.31 12.75 9.95
CA PHE A 45 -20.00 11.54 9.53
C PHE A 45 -21.50 11.80 9.42
N ARG A 46 -22.11 11.26 8.38
CA ARG A 46 -23.57 11.31 8.17
C ARG A 46 -24.01 10.04 7.45
N GLU A 47 -25.20 9.57 7.77
CA GLU A 47 -25.90 8.59 6.94
C GLU A 47 -26.58 9.30 5.78
N GLU A 48 -26.52 8.73 4.60
CA GLU A 48 -27.13 9.24 3.38
C GLU A 48 -27.80 8.11 2.59
N GLU A 49 -29.01 8.38 2.15
CA GLU A 49 -29.72 7.48 1.24
C GLU A 49 -29.24 7.70 -0.18
N VAL A 50 -28.72 6.64 -0.80
CA VAL A 50 -28.20 6.70 -2.16
C VAL A 50 -28.74 5.54 -3.00
N PRO A 51 -28.93 5.76 -4.30
CA PRO A 51 -29.30 4.68 -5.22
C PRO A 51 -28.23 3.59 -5.30
N GLU A 52 -28.64 2.33 -5.39
CA GLU A 52 -27.73 1.18 -5.50
C GLU A 52 -26.85 1.25 -6.76
N SER A 53 -27.37 1.81 -7.84
CA SER A 53 -26.61 2.10 -9.06
C SER A 53 -25.42 3.04 -8.82
N TYR A 54 -25.63 4.07 -7.99
CA TYR A 54 -24.56 5.00 -7.61
C TYR A 54 -23.50 4.32 -6.73
N LEU A 55 -23.93 3.50 -5.76
CA LEU A 55 -23.00 2.72 -4.90
C LEU A 55 -22.13 1.79 -5.73
N ASN A 56 -22.73 1.02 -6.62
CA ASN A 56 -22.00 0.12 -7.50
C ASN A 56 -20.94 0.85 -8.33
N LYS A 57 -21.29 2.04 -8.83
CA LYS A 57 -20.37 2.89 -9.60
C LYS A 57 -19.16 3.33 -8.78
N ILE A 58 -19.35 3.81 -7.55
CA ILE A 58 -18.25 4.28 -6.69
C ILE A 58 -17.44 3.12 -6.10
N GLN A 59 -18.04 1.94 -5.94
CA GLN A 59 -17.38 0.72 -5.50
C GLN A 59 -16.70 -0.05 -6.65
N GLY A 60 -16.83 0.45 -7.89
CA GLY A 60 -16.24 -0.18 -9.08
C GLY A 60 -16.89 -1.50 -9.49
N LEU A 61 -18.10 -1.76 -9.02
CA LEU A 61 -18.88 -2.94 -9.37
C LEU A 61 -19.67 -2.71 -10.67
N SER A 62 -19.81 -3.76 -11.48
CA SER A 62 -20.69 -3.73 -12.65
C SER A 62 -22.13 -3.89 -12.16
N TYR A 63 -22.97 -2.95 -12.51
CA TYR A 63 -24.40 -2.99 -12.22
C TYR A 63 -25.18 -3.29 -13.50
N TRP A 64 -25.92 -4.37 -13.51
CA TRP A 64 -26.86 -4.72 -14.55
C TRP A 64 -28.26 -4.54 -13.96
N LYS A 65 -29.01 -3.60 -14.48
CA LYS A 65 -30.42 -3.41 -14.11
C LYS A 65 -31.28 -4.21 -15.08
N GLU A 66 -32.15 -5.05 -14.57
CA GLU A 66 -33.18 -5.67 -15.40
C GLU A 66 -34.27 -4.64 -15.71
N ASP A 67 -34.76 -4.65 -16.95
CA ASP A 67 -35.80 -3.73 -17.40
C ASP A 67 -37.07 -3.91 -16.55
N GLY A 68 -37.47 -2.88 -15.82
CA GLY A 68 -38.68 -2.86 -14.99
C GLY A 68 -38.47 -2.95 -13.49
N GLU A 69 -37.25 -3.14 -12.97
CA GLU A 69 -36.98 -3.08 -11.52
C GLU A 69 -36.95 -1.62 -11.03
N SER A 70 -37.61 -1.36 -9.89
CA SER A 70 -37.47 -0.11 -9.16
C SER A 70 -36.06 -0.03 -8.57
N GLU A 71 -35.43 1.14 -8.63
CA GLU A 71 -34.12 1.37 -8.08
C GLU A 71 -34.12 1.23 -6.55
N ARG A 72 -33.27 0.37 -6.02
CA ARG A 72 -33.13 0.17 -4.57
C ARG A 72 -32.33 1.32 -3.97
N ILE A 73 -32.83 1.86 -2.86
CA ILE A 73 -32.14 2.87 -2.07
C ILE A 73 -31.45 2.19 -0.90
N ARG A 74 -30.20 2.54 -0.65
CA ARG A 74 -29.39 2.05 0.46
C ARG A 74 -28.96 3.20 1.36
N ASN A 75 -29.03 2.98 2.66
CA ASN A 75 -28.37 3.83 3.64
C ASN A 75 -26.90 3.49 3.70
N ILE A 76 -26.04 4.51 3.61
CA ILE A 76 -24.60 4.36 3.64
C ILE A 76 -23.96 5.50 4.43
N SER A 77 -22.91 5.17 5.18
CA SER A 77 -22.13 6.18 5.86
C SER A 77 -21.31 7.01 4.88
N LYS A 78 -21.41 8.33 5.02
CA LYS A 78 -20.67 9.33 4.26
C LYS A 78 -19.81 10.17 5.19
N MET A 79 -18.52 10.18 4.94
CA MET A 79 -17.58 11.05 5.60
C MET A 79 -17.34 12.30 4.75
N LYS A 80 -17.67 13.48 5.29
CA LYS A 80 -17.22 14.76 4.74
C LYS A 80 -15.84 15.05 5.30
N LEU A 81 -14.87 15.25 4.43
CA LEU A 81 -13.48 15.47 4.78
C LEU A 81 -13.05 16.88 4.36
N GLU A 82 -12.46 17.61 5.28
CA GLU A 82 -11.80 18.89 5.01
C GLU A 82 -10.33 18.78 5.39
N LEU A 83 -9.45 19.22 4.47
CA LEU A 83 -8.01 19.27 4.66
C LEU A 83 -7.58 20.72 4.69
N TRP A 84 -6.80 21.08 5.70
CA TRP A 84 -6.30 22.44 5.94
C TRP A 84 -4.78 22.43 6.07
N ASP A 85 -4.10 23.44 5.54
CA ASP A 85 -2.67 23.68 5.76
C ASP A 85 -2.49 25.10 6.33
N ASN A 86 -1.93 25.21 7.53
CA ASN A 86 -1.70 26.45 8.23
C ASN A 86 -2.94 27.38 8.27
N GLY A 87 -4.13 26.80 8.44
CA GLY A 87 -5.39 27.52 8.48
C GLY A 87 -6.01 27.86 7.11
N GLN A 88 -5.35 27.49 6.01
CA GLN A 88 -5.91 27.60 4.68
C GLN A 88 -6.56 26.26 4.26
N LYS A 89 -7.81 26.31 3.82
CA LYS A 89 -8.49 25.09 3.31
C LYS A 89 -7.89 24.67 1.98
N LEU A 90 -7.34 23.46 1.94
CA LEU A 90 -6.76 22.87 0.72
C LEU A 90 -7.76 22.04 -0.04
N LEU A 91 -8.61 21.27 0.67
CA LEU A 91 -9.50 20.30 0.06
C LEU A 91 -10.78 20.20 0.89
N LYS A 92 -11.91 20.05 0.17
CA LYS A 92 -13.16 19.59 0.73
C LYS A 92 -13.71 18.49 -0.16
N THR A 93 -13.93 17.31 0.41
CA THR A 93 -14.44 16.16 -0.33
C THR A 93 -15.39 15.35 0.52
N ALA A 94 -16.06 14.39 -0.10
CA ALA A 94 -16.87 13.41 0.59
C ALA A 94 -16.48 12.02 0.12
N ILE A 95 -16.41 11.08 1.07
CA ILE A 95 -16.07 9.69 0.84
C ILE A 95 -17.18 8.84 1.40
N TYR A 96 -17.67 7.88 0.62
CA TYR A 96 -18.66 6.90 1.07
C TYR A 96 -18.00 5.63 1.55
N ASP A 97 -18.61 4.96 2.52
CA ASP A 97 -18.11 3.69 3.00
C ASP A 97 -18.04 2.66 1.84
N GLY A 98 -16.92 1.89 1.80
CA GLY A 98 -16.65 0.97 0.71
C GLY A 98 -16.29 1.61 -0.65
N GLN A 99 -16.10 2.93 -0.71
CA GLN A 99 -15.70 3.60 -1.95
C GLN A 99 -14.27 3.21 -2.34
N VAL A 100 -14.11 2.62 -3.54
CA VAL A 100 -12.81 2.17 -4.08
C VAL A 100 -12.18 3.21 -5.01
N ARG A 101 -13.00 4.07 -5.63
CA ARG A 101 -12.54 5.10 -6.56
C ARG A 101 -12.72 6.48 -5.95
N PHE A 102 -11.62 7.19 -5.73
CA PHE A 102 -11.67 8.60 -5.37
C PHE A 102 -11.93 9.44 -6.63
N ILE A 103 -13.00 10.24 -6.60
CA ILE A 103 -13.23 11.26 -7.62
C ILE A 103 -12.38 12.45 -7.19
N ARG A 104 -11.38 12.82 -7.99
CA ARG A 104 -10.60 14.05 -7.75
C ARG A 104 -11.56 15.24 -7.81
N PRO A 105 -11.61 16.10 -6.79
CA PRO A 105 -12.34 17.35 -6.90
C PRO A 105 -11.73 18.18 -8.04
N ASN A 106 -12.57 18.76 -8.89
CA ASN A 106 -12.13 19.62 -10.00
C ASN A 106 -11.34 20.86 -9.54
N ASP A 107 -11.36 21.17 -8.25
CA ASP A 107 -10.76 22.36 -7.64
C ASP A 107 -9.30 22.18 -7.17
N MET A 108 -8.69 21.01 -7.35
CA MET A 108 -7.25 20.87 -7.12
C MET A 108 -6.52 21.53 -8.30
N GLY A 109 -6.15 22.79 -8.12
CA GLY A 109 -5.46 23.59 -9.12
C GLY A 109 -4.26 22.85 -9.73
N SER A 110 -4.21 22.84 -11.05
CA SER A 110 -3.30 22.06 -11.92
C SER A 110 -1.79 22.39 -11.78
N ASN A 111 -1.37 23.22 -10.84
CA ASN A 111 -0.03 23.81 -10.80
C ASN A 111 0.92 23.30 -9.67
N LYS A 112 0.51 22.37 -8.83
CA LYS A 112 1.45 21.71 -7.91
C LYS A 112 1.90 20.40 -8.51
N LYS A 113 3.22 20.18 -8.64
CA LYS A 113 3.80 18.85 -8.91
C LYS A 113 3.34 17.92 -7.80
N GLU A 114 2.29 17.14 -8.08
CA GLU A 114 1.81 16.12 -7.16
C GLU A 114 2.89 15.05 -7.03
N LYS A 115 3.36 14.77 -5.80
CA LYS A 115 4.22 13.63 -5.57
C LYS A 115 3.41 12.36 -5.77
N LYS A 116 3.99 11.42 -6.48
CA LYS A 116 3.41 10.10 -6.70
C LYS A 116 3.39 9.32 -5.38
N VAL A 117 2.25 8.79 -4.99
CA VAL A 117 2.11 7.97 -3.78
C VAL A 117 1.52 6.63 -4.17
N VAL A 118 2.20 5.56 -3.83
CA VAL A 118 1.74 4.17 -4.01
C VAL A 118 1.52 3.58 -2.63
N TYR A 119 0.34 3.01 -2.38
CA TYR A 119 0.00 2.33 -1.13
C TYR A 119 -0.29 0.85 -1.36
N ILE A 120 0.32 0.01 -0.54
CA ILE A 120 0.15 -1.45 -0.55
C ILE A 120 -0.40 -1.89 0.79
N SER A 121 -1.66 -2.35 0.79
CA SER A 121 -2.27 -2.98 1.96
C SER A 121 -1.76 -4.42 2.15
N PRO A 122 -1.90 -5.01 3.36
CA PRO A 122 -1.44 -6.37 3.63
C PRO A 122 -1.98 -7.42 2.68
N ILE A 123 -3.23 -7.26 2.24
CA ILE A 123 -3.96 -8.24 1.41
C ILE A 123 -3.96 -7.91 -0.09
N ARG A 124 -3.33 -6.81 -0.52
CA ARG A 124 -3.41 -6.35 -1.92
C ARG A 124 -2.87 -7.36 -2.95
N HIS A 125 -1.96 -8.23 -2.54
CA HIS A 125 -1.45 -9.31 -3.41
C HIS A 125 -2.55 -10.29 -3.85
N ALA A 126 -3.61 -10.45 -3.05
CA ALA A 126 -4.75 -11.30 -3.39
C ALA A 126 -5.70 -10.66 -4.42
N GLU A 127 -5.64 -9.33 -4.60
CA GLU A 127 -6.50 -8.58 -5.53
C GLU A 127 -6.03 -8.67 -6.98
N GLY A 128 -4.83 -9.20 -7.24
CA GLY A 128 -4.25 -9.36 -8.57
C GLY A 128 -3.88 -8.04 -9.27
N LEU A 129 -3.92 -6.92 -8.55
CA LEU A 129 -3.52 -5.60 -9.06
C LEU A 129 -2.00 -5.47 -8.99
N LEU A 130 -1.35 -5.28 -10.13
CA LEU A 130 0.09 -5.11 -10.25
C LEU A 130 0.42 -3.83 -11.03
N TYR A 131 1.64 -3.36 -10.85
CA TYR A 131 2.17 -2.17 -11.53
C TYR A 131 3.14 -2.55 -12.67
N LEU A 132 2.93 -3.71 -13.30
CA LEU A 132 3.88 -4.27 -14.27
C LEU A 132 4.09 -3.42 -15.51
N ASN A 133 3.14 -2.56 -15.89
CA ASN A 133 3.37 -1.62 -17.01
C ASN A 133 4.60 -0.73 -16.77
N ALA A 134 4.77 -0.22 -15.54
CA ALA A 134 5.94 0.57 -15.17
C ALA A 134 7.25 -0.25 -15.21
N VAL A 135 7.16 -1.56 -14.94
CA VAL A 135 8.31 -2.48 -14.99
C VAL A 135 8.73 -2.75 -16.44
N LEU A 136 7.76 -2.96 -17.34
CA LEU A 136 8.02 -3.24 -18.75
C LEU A 136 8.69 -2.06 -19.48
N GLU A 137 8.53 -0.84 -18.97
CA GLU A 137 9.24 0.34 -19.47
C GLU A 137 10.73 0.39 -19.05
N LYS A 138 11.16 -0.51 -18.15
CA LYS A 138 12.52 -0.56 -17.59
C LYS A 138 13.12 -1.98 -17.69
N PRO A 139 13.60 -2.41 -18.87
CA PRO A 139 14.05 -3.79 -19.11
C PRO A 139 15.11 -4.28 -18.12
N GLU A 140 16.07 -3.42 -17.75
CA GLU A 140 17.12 -3.77 -16.78
C GLU A 140 16.55 -4.14 -15.40
N LEU A 141 15.57 -3.37 -14.90
CA LEU A 141 14.91 -3.66 -13.62
C LEU A 141 13.99 -4.88 -13.71
N TYR A 142 13.39 -5.11 -14.87
CA TYR A 142 12.61 -6.30 -15.13
C TYR A 142 13.45 -7.58 -15.04
N GLU A 143 14.64 -7.59 -15.66
CA GLU A 143 15.55 -8.74 -15.58
C GLU A 143 16.07 -8.98 -14.16
N GLN A 144 16.41 -7.90 -13.43
CA GLN A 144 16.78 -8.00 -12.02
C GLN A 144 15.64 -8.56 -11.18
N MET A 145 14.42 -8.11 -11.40
CA MET A 145 13.22 -8.63 -10.74
C MET A 145 13.05 -10.12 -11.00
N LEU A 146 13.14 -10.56 -12.26
CA LEU A 146 13.07 -11.98 -12.61
C LEU A 146 14.16 -12.79 -11.92
N SER A 147 15.38 -12.25 -11.80
CA SER A 147 16.48 -12.93 -11.10
C SER A 147 16.14 -13.18 -9.61
N VAL A 148 15.53 -12.20 -8.92
CA VAL A 148 15.09 -12.37 -7.53
C VAL A 148 13.91 -13.35 -7.42
N LEU A 149 13.00 -13.34 -8.40
CA LEU A 149 11.85 -14.23 -8.41
C LEU A 149 12.21 -15.70 -8.60
N LYS A 150 13.45 -16.02 -9.02
CA LYS A 150 13.96 -17.39 -9.03
C LYS A 150 14.07 -18.02 -7.65
N ASP A 151 14.08 -17.23 -6.58
CA ASP A 151 13.98 -17.76 -5.22
C ASP A 151 12.60 -18.40 -4.93
N TYR A 152 11.59 -18.11 -5.76
CA TYR A 152 10.24 -18.65 -5.65
C TYR A 152 9.93 -19.73 -6.71
N ASP A 153 10.48 -19.55 -7.90
CA ASP A 153 10.41 -20.52 -9.03
C ASP A 153 11.72 -20.41 -9.81
N GLU A 154 12.63 -21.37 -9.63
CA GLU A 154 13.96 -21.36 -10.27
C GLU A 154 13.91 -21.38 -11.80
N ASP A 155 12.83 -21.92 -12.34
CA ASP A 155 12.58 -22.09 -13.76
C ASP A 155 11.85 -20.91 -14.42
N ILE A 156 11.57 -19.83 -13.67
CA ILE A 156 10.87 -18.65 -14.21
C ILE A 156 11.62 -18.06 -15.42
N ILE A 157 10.86 -17.80 -16.50
CA ILE A 157 11.38 -17.20 -17.74
C ILE A 157 10.87 -15.76 -17.87
N SER A 158 9.57 -15.54 -17.72
CA SER A 158 8.98 -14.20 -17.92
C SER A 158 7.63 -14.07 -17.23
N ILE A 159 7.24 -12.81 -17.00
CA ILE A 159 5.88 -12.42 -16.61
C ILE A 159 5.29 -11.66 -17.78
N ASN A 160 4.14 -12.08 -18.26
CA ASN A 160 3.46 -11.50 -19.42
C ASN A 160 2.05 -11.06 -19.02
N TYR A 161 1.55 -10.04 -19.71
CA TYR A 161 0.16 -9.60 -19.58
C TYR A 161 -0.65 -10.13 -20.76
N ASP A 162 -1.68 -10.91 -20.45
CA ASP A 162 -2.58 -11.46 -21.44
C ASP A 162 -3.92 -10.68 -21.39
N ASN A 163 -4.20 -9.99 -22.46
CA ASN A 163 -5.38 -9.13 -22.59
C ASN A 163 -6.62 -9.90 -23.10
N VAL A 164 -6.45 -11.19 -23.41
CA VAL A 164 -7.46 -12.00 -24.07
C VAL A 164 -8.29 -12.79 -23.04
N ASN A 165 -9.16 -12.10 -22.32
CA ASN A 165 -10.21 -12.76 -21.56
C ASN A 165 -11.60 -12.25 -21.97
N VAL A 166 -12.54 -13.18 -22.06
CA VAL A 166 -13.97 -12.94 -22.35
C VAL A 166 -14.60 -11.92 -21.39
N THR A 167 -13.98 -11.68 -20.23
CA THR A 167 -14.43 -10.73 -19.19
C THR A 167 -13.84 -9.32 -19.35
N GLY A 168 -13.00 -9.07 -20.37
CA GLY A 168 -12.36 -7.77 -20.59
C GLY A 168 -11.31 -7.37 -19.52
N ARG A 169 -10.94 -8.26 -18.61
CA ARG A 169 -9.87 -8.06 -17.63
C ARG A 169 -8.65 -8.88 -18.04
N GLY A 170 -7.51 -8.19 -18.25
CA GLY A 170 -6.25 -8.87 -18.52
C GLY A 170 -5.74 -9.64 -17.30
N VAL A 171 -4.99 -10.70 -17.57
CA VAL A 171 -4.40 -11.57 -16.53
C VAL A 171 -2.90 -11.62 -16.72
N TYR A 172 -2.16 -11.45 -15.63
CA TYR A 172 -0.73 -11.68 -15.62
C TYR A 172 -0.44 -13.18 -15.60
N LYS A 173 0.45 -13.62 -16.49
CA LYS A 173 0.86 -15.03 -16.63
C LYS A 173 2.37 -15.14 -16.46
N ILE A 174 2.80 -16.17 -15.75
CA ILE A 174 4.21 -16.54 -15.61
C ILE A 174 4.51 -17.68 -16.56
N LEU A 175 5.54 -17.52 -17.38
CA LEU A 175 6.14 -18.59 -18.15
C LEU A 175 7.29 -19.17 -17.35
N SER A 176 7.27 -20.48 -17.12
CA SER A 176 8.31 -21.25 -16.43
C SER A 176 8.68 -22.46 -17.27
N LYS A 177 9.95 -22.91 -17.22
CA LYS A 177 10.42 -24.11 -17.93
C LYS A 177 9.75 -25.38 -17.42
N SER A 178 9.37 -25.40 -16.14
CA SER A 178 8.68 -26.53 -15.49
C SER A 178 7.27 -26.75 -16.01
N HIS A 179 6.71 -25.81 -16.78
CA HIS A 179 5.35 -25.87 -17.27
C HIS A 179 5.27 -25.79 -18.79
N LYS A 180 4.40 -26.62 -19.40
CA LYS A 180 4.20 -26.65 -20.87
C LYS A 180 3.60 -25.34 -21.43
N LYS A 181 2.98 -24.52 -20.59
CA LYS A 181 2.33 -23.26 -20.96
C LYS A 181 2.43 -22.25 -19.82
N ALA A 182 2.34 -20.96 -20.14
CA ALA A 182 2.28 -19.91 -19.14
C ALA A 182 1.03 -20.07 -18.24
N LEU A 183 1.23 -20.00 -16.93
CA LEU A 183 0.17 -20.11 -15.93
C LEU A 183 -0.19 -18.72 -15.38
N PRO A 184 -1.49 -18.47 -15.09
CA PRO A 184 -1.89 -17.25 -14.44
C PRO A 184 -1.17 -17.06 -13.10
N LEU A 185 -0.76 -15.81 -12.79
CA LEU A 185 -0.07 -15.48 -11.53
C LEU A 185 -0.90 -15.87 -10.28
N ASN A 186 -2.22 -15.90 -10.38
CA ASN A 186 -3.10 -16.25 -9.26
C ASN A 186 -3.02 -17.72 -8.85
N VAL A 187 -2.47 -18.63 -9.67
CA VAL A 187 -2.25 -20.04 -9.30
C VAL A 187 -0.92 -20.25 -8.56
N TYR A 188 -0.03 -19.25 -8.57
CA TYR A 188 1.18 -19.27 -7.75
C TYR A 188 0.87 -18.94 -6.28
N GLY A 189 1.77 -19.34 -5.39
CA GLY A 189 1.63 -19.06 -3.96
C GLY A 189 1.62 -17.56 -3.66
N ASP A 190 1.04 -17.19 -2.52
CA ASP A 190 0.91 -15.79 -2.08
C ASP A 190 2.25 -15.08 -1.97
N GLY A 191 3.33 -15.79 -1.61
CA GLY A 191 4.68 -15.25 -1.55
C GLY A 191 5.16 -14.68 -2.89
N MET A 192 5.00 -15.44 -3.97
CA MET A 192 5.35 -14.99 -5.32
C MET A 192 4.51 -13.76 -5.72
N LYS A 193 3.20 -13.82 -5.49
CA LYS A 193 2.28 -12.70 -5.79
C LYS A 193 2.67 -11.44 -5.04
N LYS A 194 3.00 -11.56 -3.75
CA LYS A 194 3.42 -10.43 -2.91
C LYS A 194 4.76 -9.86 -3.38
N ALA A 195 5.74 -10.71 -3.71
CA ALA A 195 7.03 -10.26 -4.22
C ALA A 195 6.88 -9.47 -5.53
N VAL A 196 6.15 -10.01 -6.51
CA VAL A 196 5.87 -9.32 -7.78
C VAL A 196 5.17 -7.99 -7.55
N LEU A 197 4.18 -7.95 -6.65
CA LEU A 197 3.46 -6.73 -6.29
C LEU A 197 4.41 -5.68 -5.70
N LEU A 198 5.20 -6.03 -4.68
CA LEU A 198 6.09 -5.09 -4.00
C LEU A 198 7.16 -4.55 -4.95
N MET A 199 7.80 -5.43 -5.73
CA MET A 199 8.84 -5.03 -6.67
C MET A 199 8.29 -4.11 -7.77
N SER A 200 7.12 -4.43 -8.34
CA SER A 200 6.47 -3.56 -9.33
C SER A 200 6.01 -2.22 -8.74
N ALA A 201 5.56 -2.21 -7.49
CA ALA A 201 5.15 -0.99 -6.79
C ALA A 201 6.31 -0.02 -6.53
N VAL A 202 7.51 -0.53 -6.22
CA VAL A 202 8.73 0.29 -6.10
C VAL A 202 9.00 1.05 -7.40
N ILE A 203 8.98 0.35 -8.54
CA ILE A 203 9.20 0.98 -9.84
C ILE A 203 8.09 1.99 -10.17
N ALA A 204 6.85 1.63 -9.85
CA ALA A 204 5.72 2.52 -10.05
C ALA A 204 5.79 3.79 -9.19
N ALA A 205 6.46 3.76 -8.04
CA ALA A 205 6.60 4.89 -7.12
C ALA A 205 7.80 5.81 -7.42
N GLU A 206 8.50 5.64 -8.53
CA GLU A 206 9.66 6.44 -8.92
C GLU A 206 9.46 7.95 -8.67
N ASP A 207 10.46 8.61 -8.06
CA ASP A 207 10.45 10.01 -7.62
C ASP A 207 9.32 10.36 -6.63
N GLY A 208 8.78 9.36 -5.93
CA GLY A 208 7.62 9.50 -5.06
C GLY A 208 7.74 8.80 -3.72
N VAL A 209 6.61 8.35 -3.22
CA VAL A 209 6.47 7.71 -1.91
C VAL A 209 5.80 6.35 -2.05
N LEU A 210 6.37 5.34 -1.39
CA LEU A 210 5.79 4.00 -1.28
C LEU A 210 5.44 3.71 0.17
N LEU A 211 4.17 3.42 0.42
CA LEU A 211 3.63 3.04 1.72
C LEU A 211 3.28 1.56 1.68
N ILE A 212 3.87 0.76 2.57
CA ILE A 212 3.62 -0.69 2.66
C ILE A 212 3.20 -1.03 4.08
N ASP A 213 2.00 -1.54 4.22
CA ASP A 213 1.48 -1.99 5.50
C ASP A 213 1.70 -3.50 5.65
N GLU A 214 2.23 -3.93 6.83
CA GLU A 214 2.62 -5.31 7.10
C GLU A 214 3.42 -5.93 5.94
N PHE A 215 4.59 -5.35 5.68
CA PHE A 215 5.37 -5.67 4.47
C PHE A 215 5.79 -7.14 4.37
N GLU A 216 5.90 -7.84 5.50
CA GLU A 216 6.25 -9.25 5.58
C GLU A 216 5.11 -10.22 5.24
N THR A 217 3.88 -9.74 5.23
CA THR A 217 2.70 -10.60 5.02
C THR A 217 2.84 -11.40 3.71
N ALA A 218 2.65 -12.71 3.81
CA ALA A 218 2.73 -13.69 2.73
C ALA A 218 4.14 -13.96 2.15
N ILE A 219 5.20 -13.25 2.55
CA ILE A 219 6.56 -13.55 2.07
C ILE A 219 7.20 -14.61 2.99
N HIS A 220 7.64 -15.72 2.40
CA HIS A 220 8.37 -16.74 3.14
C HIS A 220 9.73 -16.23 3.58
N THR A 221 10.16 -16.59 4.80
CA THR A 221 11.38 -16.08 5.42
C THR A 221 12.65 -16.32 4.60
N SER A 222 12.71 -17.44 3.84
CA SER A 222 13.87 -17.76 2.98
C SER A 222 14.05 -16.77 1.82
N ALA A 223 12.95 -16.25 1.26
CA ALA A 223 12.98 -15.30 0.14
C ALA A 223 13.03 -13.83 0.56
N MET A 224 12.79 -13.52 1.85
CA MET A 224 12.75 -12.14 2.36
C MET A 224 14.03 -11.38 2.07
N LYS A 225 15.20 -12.00 2.30
CA LYS A 225 16.49 -11.31 2.19
C LYS A 225 16.70 -10.70 0.81
N ASN A 226 16.64 -11.51 -0.24
CA ASN A 226 16.90 -11.05 -1.60
C ASN A 226 15.82 -10.10 -2.11
N THR A 227 14.55 -10.38 -1.76
CA THR A 227 13.43 -9.51 -2.10
C THR A 227 13.58 -8.13 -1.46
N PHE A 228 13.87 -8.06 -0.16
CA PHE A 228 14.02 -6.79 0.56
C PHE A 228 15.27 -6.03 0.14
N GLN A 229 16.38 -6.73 -0.07
CA GLN A 229 17.60 -6.11 -0.60
C GLN A 229 17.33 -5.42 -1.94
N TRP A 230 16.69 -6.12 -2.86
CA TRP A 230 16.35 -5.56 -4.17
C TRP A 230 15.42 -4.34 -4.03
N ILE A 231 14.39 -4.42 -3.18
CA ILE A 231 13.46 -3.32 -2.91
C ILE A 231 14.21 -2.09 -2.40
N LEU A 232 15.06 -2.23 -1.39
CA LEU A 232 15.77 -1.10 -0.79
C LEU A 232 16.76 -0.44 -1.77
N GLU A 233 17.54 -1.26 -2.48
CA GLU A 233 18.51 -0.76 -3.45
C GLU A 233 17.82 -0.08 -4.64
N THR A 234 16.67 -0.62 -5.08
CA THR A 234 15.87 -0.03 -6.15
C THR A 234 15.16 1.25 -5.69
N CYS A 235 14.66 1.31 -4.45
CA CYS A 235 14.12 2.55 -3.88
C CYS A 235 15.16 3.67 -3.89
N LYS A 236 16.40 3.36 -3.51
CA LYS A 236 17.51 4.34 -3.54
C LYS A 236 17.84 4.77 -4.96
N LYS A 237 17.91 3.83 -5.93
CA LYS A 237 18.16 4.10 -7.36
C LYS A 237 17.08 4.97 -7.99
N LEU A 238 15.81 4.76 -7.64
CA LEU A 238 14.66 5.45 -8.22
C LEU A 238 14.16 6.64 -7.39
N ASN A 239 14.94 7.10 -6.39
CA ASN A 239 14.57 8.21 -5.51
C ASN A 239 13.17 8.02 -4.86
N VAL A 240 12.88 6.79 -4.38
CA VAL A 240 11.63 6.45 -3.73
C VAL A 240 11.79 6.53 -2.22
N GLN A 241 10.99 7.35 -1.54
CA GLN A 241 10.88 7.32 -0.09
C GLN A 241 9.90 6.22 0.31
N VAL A 242 10.38 5.21 1.05
CA VAL A 242 9.54 4.09 1.48
C VAL A 242 9.24 4.15 2.96
N PHE A 243 7.98 3.92 3.32
CA PHE A 243 7.52 3.71 4.70
C PHE A 243 6.91 2.33 4.79
N VAL A 244 7.35 1.55 5.78
CA VAL A 244 6.83 0.21 6.02
C VAL A 244 6.37 0.06 7.46
N THR A 245 5.31 -0.70 7.68
CA THR A 245 4.93 -1.16 9.01
C THR A 245 5.20 -2.66 9.13
N SER A 246 5.45 -3.12 10.34
CA SER A 246 5.61 -4.54 10.65
C SER A 246 5.31 -4.82 12.11
N HIS A 247 4.77 -6.01 12.35
CA HIS A 247 4.63 -6.61 13.67
C HIS A 247 5.61 -7.77 13.89
N SER A 248 6.42 -8.11 12.88
CA SER A 248 7.36 -9.24 12.91
C SER A 248 8.78 -8.77 13.22
N LYS A 249 9.30 -9.19 14.38
CA LYS A 249 10.70 -8.97 14.76
C LYS A 249 11.66 -9.56 13.74
N GLU A 250 11.36 -10.77 13.23
CA GLU A 250 12.20 -11.45 12.23
C GLU A 250 12.26 -10.68 10.92
N ALA A 251 11.11 -10.14 10.46
CA ALA A 251 11.06 -9.35 9.24
C ALA A 251 11.82 -8.04 9.37
N ILE A 252 11.71 -7.36 10.52
CA ILE A 252 12.47 -6.13 10.81
C ILE A 252 13.98 -6.44 10.82
N ASP A 253 14.41 -7.52 11.49
CA ASP A 253 15.82 -7.94 11.52
C ASP A 253 16.36 -8.20 10.11
N LYS A 254 15.64 -8.97 9.32
CA LYS A 254 16.00 -9.26 7.93
C LYS A 254 16.06 -8.02 7.06
N LEU A 255 15.10 -7.10 7.23
CA LEU A 255 15.10 -5.84 6.48
C LEU A 255 16.31 -4.97 6.83
N LEU A 256 16.65 -4.86 8.11
CA LEU A 256 17.83 -4.09 8.57
C LEU A 256 19.14 -4.71 8.07
N LYS A 257 19.24 -6.05 8.07
CA LYS A 257 20.46 -6.77 7.72
C LYS A 257 20.61 -7.11 6.24
N CYS A 258 19.58 -6.88 5.40
CA CYS A 258 19.64 -7.27 3.99
C CYS A 258 20.51 -6.34 3.12
N SER A 259 20.72 -5.07 3.50
CA SER A 259 21.54 -4.13 2.73
C SER A 259 22.26 -3.13 3.62
N GLU A 260 23.55 -3.36 3.86
CA GLU A 260 24.42 -2.42 4.60
C GLU A 260 24.50 -1.04 3.95
N LYS A 261 24.39 -0.98 2.62
CA LYS A 261 24.45 0.27 1.83
C LYS A 261 23.27 1.22 2.10
N CYS A 262 22.19 0.68 2.64
CA CYS A 262 20.96 1.46 2.91
C CYS A 262 20.78 1.83 4.39
N LEU A 263 21.63 1.31 5.30
CA LEU A 263 21.45 1.49 6.74
C LEU A 263 21.47 2.95 7.21
N ASP A 264 22.30 3.78 6.58
CA ASP A 264 22.40 5.19 6.95
C ASP A 264 21.16 6.00 6.51
N ASP A 265 20.43 5.49 5.52
CA ASP A 265 19.19 6.08 5.01
C ASP A 265 17.93 5.52 5.74
N MET A 266 18.11 4.56 6.66
CA MET A 266 17.01 3.94 7.42
C MET A 266 16.76 4.62 8.75
N ALA A 267 15.47 4.76 9.09
CA ALA A 267 15.01 5.15 10.41
C ALA A 267 13.93 4.18 10.90
N LEU A 268 14.13 3.64 12.11
CA LEU A 268 13.19 2.78 12.79
C LEU A 268 12.43 3.58 13.84
N TYR A 269 11.13 3.47 13.84
CA TYR A 269 10.23 4.06 14.81
C TYR A 269 9.49 2.96 15.56
N THR A 270 9.73 2.83 16.86
CA THR A 270 9.01 1.89 17.73
C THR A 270 7.95 2.63 18.51
N LEU A 271 6.71 2.19 18.40
CA LEU A 271 5.58 2.72 19.17
C LEU A 271 5.41 1.89 20.43
N TYR A 272 5.31 2.51 21.60
CA TYR A 272 5.08 1.81 22.86
C TYR A 272 4.18 2.63 23.79
N LYS A 273 3.45 1.94 24.64
CA LYS A 273 2.62 2.60 25.65
C LYS A 273 3.48 3.02 26.83
N LYS A 274 3.36 4.28 27.24
CA LYS A 274 3.94 4.81 28.45
C LYS A 274 2.81 5.51 29.22
N GLU A 275 2.43 4.95 30.37
CA GLU A 275 1.24 5.37 31.13
C GLU A 275 0.01 5.34 30.22
N ASN A 276 -0.69 6.45 30.00
CA ASN A 276 -1.86 6.55 29.13
C ASN A 276 -1.56 7.18 27.75
N MET A 277 -0.28 7.32 27.38
CA MET A 277 0.14 7.93 26.12
C MET A 277 0.91 6.96 25.24
N THR A 278 0.80 7.11 23.93
CA THR A 278 1.68 6.44 22.99
C THR A 278 2.97 7.23 22.86
N ALA A 279 4.08 6.61 23.21
CA ALA A 279 5.42 7.17 23.03
C ALA A 279 6.10 6.58 21.80
N VAL A 280 7.04 7.33 21.23
CA VAL A 280 7.78 6.94 20.02
C VAL A 280 9.27 6.95 20.32
N ARG A 281 9.94 5.86 20.01
CA ARG A 281 11.41 5.76 20.03
C ARG A 281 11.92 5.72 18.59
N ARG A 282 12.80 6.64 18.24
CA ARG A 282 13.46 6.69 16.93
C ARG A 282 14.90 6.22 17.02
N MET A 283 15.32 5.34 16.14
CA MET A 283 16.70 4.92 15.95
C MET A 283 17.06 4.97 14.46
N ASN A 284 18.34 5.24 14.13
CA ASN A 284 18.82 4.99 12.77
C ASN A 284 19.12 3.49 12.58
N GLY A 285 19.27 3.05 11.33
CA GLY A 285 19.45 1.63 11.03
C GLY A 285 20.65 0.98 11.75
N ARG A 286 21.80 1.67 11.82
CA ARG A 286 22.98 1.14 12.52
C ARG A 286 22.74 0.97 14.01
N LYS A 287 22.20 1.97 14.68
CA LYS A 287 21.86 1.89 16.11
C LYS A 287 20.78 0.85 16.39
N ALA A 288 19.87 0.61 15.45
CA ALA A 288 18.85 -0.42 15.60
C ALA A 288 19.47 -1.82 15.61
N ILE A 289 20.45 -2.10 14.72
CA ILE A 289 21.20 -3.37 14.70
C ILE A 289 22.02 -3.51 15.99
N GLU A 290 22.79 -2.49 16.39
CA GLU A 290 23.58 -2.51 17.62
C GLU A 290 22.72 -2.78 18.87
N ALA A 291 21.55 -2.14 18.96
CA ALA A 291 20.62 -2.33 20.07
C ALA A 291 20.05 -3.76 20.10
N GLN A 292 19.80 -4.34 18.95
CA GLN A 292 19.28 -5.69 18.81
C GLN A 292 20.35 -6.74 19.16
N ASP A 293 21.56 -6.60 18.60
CA ASP A 293 22.63 -7.60 18.76
C ASP A 293 23.29 -7.53 20.16
N ASN A 294 23.47 -6.33 20.73
CA ASN A 294 24.20 -6.15 21.99
C ASN A 294 23.29 -6.09 23.23
N MET A 295 22.06 -5.65 23.11
CA MET A 295 21.17 -5.42 24.26
C MET A 295 19.93 -6.34 24.26
N GLY A 296 19.73 -7.17 23.23
CA GLY A 296 18.52 -7.98 23.08
C GLY A 296 17.23 -7.16 23.04
N LEU A 297 17.33 -5.87 22.67
CA LEU A 297 16.20 -4.96 22.66
C LEU A 297 15.17 -5.43 21.62
N GLU A 298 13.94 -5.59 22.06
CA GLU A 298 12.82 -5.82 21.15
C GLU A 298 12.52 -4.54 20.36
N LEU A 299 12.59 -4.64 19.03
CA LEU A 299 12.39 -3.52 18.10
C LEU A 299 10.94 -3.40 17.60
N ARG A 300 10.00 -4.08 18.25
CA ARG A 300 8.57 -4.04 17.95
C ARG A 300 7.78 -3.17 18.93
#